data_e3db5541b994a2871f1a934d7d351154
#
_entry.id   e3db5541b994a2871f1a934d7d351154
#
_cell.length_a   1.000
_cell.length_b   1.000
_cell.length_c   1.000
_cell.angle_alpha   90.00
_cell.angle_beta   90.00
_cell.angle_gamma   90.00
#
_symmetry.space_group_name_H-M   'P 1'
#
loop_
_entity.id
_entity.type
_entity.pdbx_description
1 polymer ?
#
loop_
_entity_poly.entity_id
_entity_poly.type
_entity_poly.pdbx_seq_one_letter_code
_entity_poly.pdbx_strand_id
1 'polypeptide(L)'
;MKTHSILKAILMSLMLAFFTLFMLSGCYAGEHHYLRSFIEEFVMYNGIKVKRTMASTSTKHLSLCIEETGSVTFLSTGSDKKLYDELCSSYNDMSYNREVVRAFNLPLTHTIYPHFGAINVYSNKDFDAQHPAGTLLNDVMSVKFQNAKDYINSGYSDEYLPIPEKTVPLADLQPEDLELAIQNIYLIFDAEPTELSTHYLTIKCTNAEGKTYTAFFNYDFTLPEGVIVEDPVVEVDTIYY
;
A
#
# COMPACT_ATOMS: atom_id res chain seq x y z
N MET A 1 -19.87 54.77 35.82
CA MET A 1 -19.53 54.28 34.46
C MET A 1 -18.20 53.49 34.35
N LYS A 2 -17.16 53.76 35.11
CA LYS A 2 -15.85 53.04 35.02
C LYS A 2 -15.87 51.59 35.50
N THR A 3 -16.66 51.24 36.51
CA THR A 3 -16.73 49.92 37.10
C THR A 3 -17.34 48.85 36.15
N HIS A 4 -18.33 49.19 35.34
CA HIS A 4 -18.90 48.29 34.35
C HIS A 4 -17.98 47.96 33.18
N SER A 5 -17.07 48.85 32.82
CA SER A 5 -16.09 48.62 31.76
C SER A 5 -14.99 47.66 32.23
N ILE A 6 -14.55 47.80 33.47
CA ILE A 6 -13.52 46.90 34.07
C ILE A 6 -14.09 45.47 34.21
N LEU A 7 -15.35 45.34 34.66
CA LEU A 7 -15.98 44.04 34.83
C LEU A 7 -16.16 43.30 33.49
N LYS A 8 -16.50 44.01 32.41
CA LYS A 8 -16.57 43.42 31.05
C LYS A 8 -15.21 42.99 30.54
N ALA A 9 -14.13 43.77 30.80
CA ALA A 9 -12.78 43.40 30.40
C ALA A 9 -12.30 42.14 31.10
N ILE A 10 -12.55 41.99 32.40
CA ILE A 10 -12.21 40.82 33.19
C ILE A 10 -12.98 39.59 32.70
N LEU A 11 -14.29 39.72 32.42
CA LEU A 11 -15.13 38.63 31.91
C LEU A 11 -14.66 38.14 30.52
N MET A 12 -14.29 39.07 29.64
CA MET A 12 -13.77 38.75 28.30
C MET A 12 -12.39 38.06 28.38
N SER A 13 -11.53 38.50 29.30
CA SER A 13 -10.22 37.87 29.54
C SER A 13 -10.36 36.45 30.09
N LEU A 14 -11.30 36.22 31.01
CA LEU A 14 -11.62 34.90 31.54
C LEU A 14 -12.21 33.97 30.47
N MET A 15 -13.11 34.47 29.61
CA MET A 15 -13.62 33.70 28.48
C MET A 15 -12.53 33.33 27.48
N LEU A 16 -11.63 34.26 27.17
CA LEU A 16 -10.50 33.99 26.26
C LEU A 16 -9.54 32.96 26.85
N ALA A 17 -9.23 33.05 28.15
CA ALA A 17 -8.41 32.08 28.84
C ALA A 17 -9.08 30.68 28.89
N PHE A 18 -10.40 30.63 29.09
CA PHE A 18 -11.17 29.38 29.06
C PHE A 18 -11.18 28.77 27.65
N PHE A 19 -11.33 29.61 26.61
CA PHE A 19 -11.30 29.16 25.22
C PHE A 19 -9.91 28.66 24.80
N THR A 20 -8.84 29.32 25.25
CA THR A 20 -7.46 28.85 25.01
C THR A 20 -7.16 27.56 25.78
N LEU A 21 -7.64 27.40 27.01
CA LEU A 21 -7.52 26.13 27.72
C LEU A 21 -8.30 24.99 27.03
N PHE A 22 -9.49 25.28 26.51
CA PHE A 22 -10.31 24.29 25.76
C PHE A 22 -9.66 23.91 24.42
N MET A 23 -9.00 24.87 23.74
CA MET A 23 -8.28 24.60 22.50
C MET A 23 -6.96 23.85 22.74
N LEU A 24 -6.34 24.03 23.92
CA LEU A 24 -5.12 23.29 24.30
C LEU A 24 -5.43 21.88 24.84
N SER A 25 -6.63 21.63 25.35
CA SER A 25 -7.07 20.29 25.75
C SER A 25 -7.59 19.44 24.56
N GLY A 26 -7.67 19.99 23.35
CA GLY A 26 -7.79 19.26 22.11
C GLY A 26 -6.49 18.54 21.71
N CYS A 27 -5.66 18.14 22.67
CA CYS A 27 -4.62 17.16 22.46
C CYS A 27 -5.28 15.89 21.91
N TYR A 28 -4.90 15.50 20.74
CA TYR A 28 -5.15 14.22 20.11
C TYR A 28 -4.99 13.10 21.14
N ALA A 29 -6.06 12.73 21.79
CA ALA A 29 -6.12 11.50 22.55
C ALA A 29 -6.17 10.39 21.48
N GLY A 30 -5.01 9.89 21.04
CA GLY A 30 -4.94 8.71 20.23
C GLY A 30 -5.60 7.57 21.02
N GLU A 31 -6.34 6.72 20.34
CA GLU A 31 -6.88 5.51 20.98
C GLU A 31 -5.74 4.53 21.25
N HIS A 32 -5.71 4.00 22.48
CA HIS A 32 -4.78 2.96 22.88
C HIS A 32 -5.32 1.61 22.45
N HIS A 33 -4.56 0.90 21.61
CA HIS A 33 -4.90 -0.45 21.15
C HIS A 33 -3.82 -1.41 21.59
N TYR A 34 -4.22 -2.52 22.19
CA TYR A 34 -3.32 -3.61 22.49
C TYR A 34 -3.36 -4.62 21.33
N LEU A 35 -2.23 -4.78 20.65
CA LEU A 35 -2.08 -5.66 19.50
C LEU A 35 -1.32 -6.92 19.91
N ARG A 36 -1.93 -8.07 19.72
CA ARG A 36 -1.29 -9.39 19.91
C ARG A 36 -0.36 -9.73 18.75
N SER A 37 -0.72 -9.30 17.55
CA SER A 37 -0.03 -9.56 16.29
C SER A 37 0.34 -8.23 15.64
N PHE A 38 1.41 -8.20 14.86
CA PHE A 38 1.83 -7.01 14.12
C PHE A 38 0.94 -6.75 12.90
N ILE A 39 0.62 -7.82 12.16
CA ILE A 39 -0.38 -7.74 11.09
C ILE A 39 -1.75 -7.65 11.73
N GLU A 40 -2.49 -6.60 11.41
CA GLU A 40 -3.78 -6.33 12.00
C GLU A 40 -4.92 -6.83 11.15
N GLU A 41 -4.69 -6.92 9.84
CA GLU A 41 -5.66 -7.47 8.91
C GLU A 41 -5.02 -8.25 7.77
N PHE A 42 -5.68 -9.31 7.35
CA PHE A 42 -5.40 -10.02 6.12
C PHE A 42 -6.49 -9.69 5.11
N VAL A 43 -6.08 -9.25 3.93
CA VAL A 43 -6.98 -8.86 2.85
C VAL A 43 -7.03 -9.96 1.80
N MET A 44 -8.15 -10.67 1.73
CA MET A 44 -8.44 -11.59 0.63
C MET A 44 -9.13 -10.81 -0.49
N TYR A 45 -8.75 -11.05 -1.73
CA TYR A 45 -9.18 -10.25 -2.89
C TYR A 45 -9.74 -11.14 -4.00
N ASN A 46 -10.64 -10.56 -4.81
CA ASN A 46 -11.25 -11.23 -5.97
C ASN A 46 -10.69 -10.74 -7.30
N GLY A 47 -9.98 -9.62 -7.30
CA GLY A 47 -9.39 -9.02 -8.48
C GLY A 47 -8.28 -8.05 -8.12
N ILE A 48 -7.65 -7.50 -9.14
CA ILE A 48 -6.66 -6.43 -9.03
C ILE A 48 -7.02 -5.31 -9.99
N LYS A 49 -6.61 -4.10 -9.64
CA LYS A 49 -6.52 -2.96 -10.54
C LYS A 49 -5.15 -2.33 -10.43
N VAL A 50 -4.79 -1.56 -11.42
CA VAL A 50 -3.52 -0.82 -11.46
C VAL A 50 -3.80 0.65 -11.61
N LYS A 51 -3.14 1.48 -10.85
CA LYS A 51 -3.18 2.94 -10.99
C LYS A 51 -1.79 3.52 -11.07
N ARG A 52 -1.68 4.65 -11.74
CA ARG A 52 -0.46 5.46 -11.73
C ARG A 52 -0.32 6.16 -10.39
N THR A 53 0.90 6.19 -9.86
CA THR A 53 1.21 6.86 -8.60
C THR A 53 2.66 7.31 -8.56
N MET A 54 2.97 8.21 -7.64
CA MET A 54 4.35 8.58 -7.32
C MET A 54 4.84 7.71 -6.17
N ALA A 55 5.64 6.70 -6.47
CA ALA A 55 6.23 5.82 -5.44
C ALA A 55 7.40 6.48 -4.70
N SER A 56 8.02 7.50 -5.29
CA SER A 56 9.15 8.24 -4.69
C SER A 56 9.38 9.54 -5.45
N THR A 57 9.87 10.56 -4.76
CA THR A 57 10.26 11.85 -5.34
C THR A 57 11.56 11.78 -6.17
N SER A 58 12.23 10.63 -6.23
CA SER A 58 13.55 10.48 -6.86
C SER A 58 13.56 9.60 -8.11
N THR A 59 12.44 9.00 -8.51
CA THR A 59 12.38 8.15 -9.71
C THR A 59 11.92 8.96 -10.92
N LYS A 60 12.64 8.80 -12.03
CA LYS A 60 12.30 9.44 -13.32
C LYS A 60 10.95 8.97 -13.88
N HIS A 61 10.46 7.81 -13.45
CA HIS A 61 9.27 7.19 -13.99
C HIS A 61 8.18 7.09 -12.94
N LEU A 62 6.94 7.31 -13.35
CA LEU A 62 5.78 7.08 -12.51
C LEU A 62 5.63 5.58 -12.25
N SER A 63 5.42 5.23 -11.01
CA SER A 63 5.17 3.86 -10.59
C SER A 63 3.73 3.47 -10.83
N LEU A 64 3.52 2.20 -11.12
CA LEU A 64 2.22 1.57 -11.15
C LEU A 64 1.97 0.91 -9.79
N CYS A 65 0.90 1.32 -9.11
CA CYS A 65 0.47 0.70 -7.87
C CYS A 65 -0.54 -0.41 -8.18
N ILE A 66 -0.30 -1.60 -7.65
CA ILE A 66 -1.27 -2.70 -7.69
C ILE A 66 -2.18 -2.57 -6.46
N GLU A 67 -3.48 -2.52 -6.69
CA GLU A 67 -4.52 -2.48 -5.65
C GLU A 67 -5.46 -3.67 -5.80
N GLU A 68 -5.91 -4.19 -4.68
CA GLU A 68 -6.89 -5.28 -4.60
C GLU A 68 -8.31 -4.76 -4.89
N THR A 69 -9.15 -5.60 -5.46
CA THR A 69 -10.57 -5.31 -5.67
C THR A 69 -11.46 -6.43 -5.15
N GLY A 70 -12.67 -6.06 -4.72
CA GLY A 70 -13.64 -7.04 -4.17
C GLY A 70 -13.11 -7.75 -2.93
N SER A 71 -12.39 -7.02 -2.07
CA SER A 71 -11.69 -7.58 -0.93
C SER A 71 -12.63 -7.94 0.21
N VAL A 72 -12.27 -9.01 0.93
CA VAL A 72 -12.82 -9.40 2.23
C VAL A 72 -11.68 -9.35 3.23
N THR A 73 -11.91 -8.69 4.36
CA THR A 73 -10.88 -8.45 5.37
C THR A 73 -11.11 -9.34 6.59
N PHE A 74 -10.05 -10.00 7.06
CA PHE A 74 -10.04 -10.79 8.28
C PHE A 74 -9.33 -10.02 9.39
N LEU A 75 -10.04 -9.75 10.47
CA LEU A 75 -9.61 -8.94 11.61
C LEU A 75 -9.58 -9.75 12.89
N SER A 76 -8.73 -9.33 13.82
CA SER A 76 -8.65 -9.92 15.17
C SER A 76 -9.97 -9.83 15.96
N THR A 77 -10.87 -8.93 15.59
CA THR A 77 -12.17 -8.67 16.25
C THR A 77 -13.37 -9.06 15.39
N GLY A 78 -13.16 -9.53 14.16
CA GLY A 78 -14.22 -9.86 13.21
C GLY A 78 -14.89 -11.22 13.45
N SER A 79 -15.92 -11.52 12.63
CA SER A 79 -16.60 -12.83 12.61
C SER A 79 -15.64 -13.96 12.23
N ASP A 80 -14.61 -13.66 11.46
CA ASP A 80 -13.62 -14.60 10.93
C ASP A 80 -12.32 -14.62 11.75
N LYS A 81 -12.42 -14.24 13.03
CA LYS A 81 -11.27 -14.24 13.96
C LYS A 81 -10.50 -15.57 13.97
N LYS A 82 -11.18 -16.70 13.79
CA LYS A 82 -10.52 -18.00 13.74
C LYS A 82 -9.52 -18.09 12.58
N LEU A 83 -9.91 -17.68 11.37
CA LEU A 83 -9.02 -17.66 10.21
C LEU A 83 -7.88 -16.66 10.40
N TYR A 84 -8.19 -15.47 10.96
CA TYR A 84 -7.16 -14.50 11.31
C TYR A 84 -6.11 -15.08 12.26
N ASP A 85 -6.54 -15.75 13.36
CA ASP A 85 -5.62 -16.36 14.32
C ASP A 85 -4.80 -17.51 13.69
N GLU A 86 -5.39 -18.29 12.78
CA GLU A 86 -4.70 -19.35 12.02
C GLU A 86 -3.62 -18.75 11.11
N LEU A 87 -3.92 -17.65 10.41
CA LEU A 87 -2.96 -16.95 9.56
C LEU A 87 -1.83 -16.34 10.39
N CYS A 88 -2.12 -15.60 11.45
CA CYS A 88 -1.11 -15.08 12.37
C CYS A 88 -0.19 -16.20 12.89
N SER A 89 -0.77 -17.34 13.27
CA SER A 89 0.00 -18.50 13.75
C SER A 89 0.90 -19.08 12.66
N SER A 90 0.42 -19.17 11.42
CA SER A 90 1.22 -19.71 10.30
C SER A 90 2.44 -18.86 9.96
N TYR A 91 2.35 -17.56 10.24
CA TYR A 91 3.45 -16.60 10.03
C TYR A 91 4.26 -16.26 11.29
N ASN A 92 4.03 -17.00 12.41
CA ASN A 92 4.64 -16.74 13.73
C ASN A 92 4.35 -15.33 14.29
N ASP A 93 3.28 -14.68 13.84
CA ASP A 93 2.89 -13.34 14.25
C ASP A 93 1.89 -13.36 15.42
N MET A 94 2.30 -13.98 16.56
CA MET A 94 1.42 -14.21 17.72
C MET A 94 1.96 -13.61 19.02
N SER A 95 3.12 -12.97 18.99
CA SER A 95 3.82 -12.53 20.19
C SER A 95 4.25 -11.07 20.16
N TYR A 96 3.63 -10.26 19.30
CA TYR A 96 3.90 -8.83 19.20
C TYR A 96 3.59 -8.14 20.54
N ASN A 97 2.39 -8.32 21.08
CA ASN A 97 1.98 -7.92 22.43
C ASN A 97 2.37 -6.49 22.80
N ARG A 98 2.16 -5.54 21.90
CA ARG A 98 2.46 -4.12 22.13
C ARG A 98 1.21 -3.27 22.20
N GLU A 99 1.26 -2.26 23.08
CA GLU A 99 0.32 -1.16 23.06
C GLU A 99 0.74 -0.16 21.99
N VAL A 100 -0.17 0.15 21.09
CA VAL A 100 0.02 1.18 20.06
C VAL A 100 -0.96 2.32 20.28
N VAL A 101 -0.47 3.54 20.14
CA VAL A 101 -1.30 4.74 20.17
C VAL A 101 -1.58 5.13 18.73
N ARG A 102 -2.84 5.06 18.32
CA ARG A 102 -3.27 5.46 16.99
C ARG A 102 -3.93 6.81 16.98
N ALA A 103 -3.48 7.67 16.10
CA ALA A 103 -4.28 8.81 15.70
C ALA A 103 -5.50 8.31 14.90
N PHE A 104 -6.63 8.99 15.05
CA PHE A 104 -7.83 8.71 14.26
C PHE A 104 -7.47 8.65 12.77
N ASN A 105 -7.92 7.58 12.09
CA ASN A 105 -7.77 7.35 10.65
C ASN A 105 -6.39 6.90 10.13
N LEU A 106 -5.46 6.44 10.97
CA LEU A 106 -4.32 5.71 10.43
C LEU A 106 -4.75 4.32 9.95
N PRO A 107 -4.32 3.90 8.76
CA PRO A 107 -4.64 2.57 8.24
C PRO A 107 -4.07 1.48 9.16
N LEU A 108 -4.76 0.35 9.22
CA LEU A 108 -4.28 -0.86 9.89
C LEU A 108 -3.06 -1.40 9.14
N THR A 109 -2.16 -2.09 9.85
CA THR A 109 -1.10 -2.87 9.20
C THR A 109 -1.75 -4.07 8.52
N HIS A 110 -1.84 -4.03 7.20
CA HIS A 110 -2.49 -5.07 6.42
C HIS A 110 -1.52 -5.77 5.49
N THR A 111 -1.84 -7.01 5.15
CA THR A 111 -1.17 -7.78 4.10
C THR A 111 -2.21 -8.50 3.24
N ILE A 112 -1.87 -8.73 1.98
CA ILE A 112 -2.73 -9.49 1.07
C ILE A 112 -2.57 -10.99 1.32
N TYR A 113 -3.70 -11.72 1.22
CA TYR A 113 -3.72 -13.17 1.37
C TYR A 113 -4.69 -13.81 0.36
N PRO A 114 -4.28 -14.84 -0.38
CA PRO A 114 -2.89 -15.30 -0.54
C PRO A 114 -2.00 -14.24 -1.22
N HIS A 115 -0.71 -14.16 -0.84
CA HIS A 115 0.23 -13.21 -1.45
C HIS A 115 0.46 -13.53 -2.95
N PHE A 116 0.94 -12.55 -3.71
CA PHE A 116 1.35 -12.80 -5.09
C PHE A 116 2.67 -13.58 -5.11
N GLY A 117 2.68 -14.69 -5.87
CA GLY A 117 3.87 -15.49 -6.12
C GLY A 117 4.60 -15.10 -7.41
N ALA A 118 3.91 -14.41 -8.33
CA ALA A 118 4.50 -13.91 -9.56
C ALA A 118 3.74 -12.70 -10.11
N ILE A 119 4.47 -11.80 -10.73
CA ILE A 119 3.92 -10.64 -11.46
C ILE A 119 4.56 -10.62 -12.84
N ASN A 120 3.75 -10.55 -13.89
CA ASN A 120 4.18 -10.51 -15.27
C ASN A 120 3.56 -9.32 -15.99
N VAL A 121 4.38 -8.57 -16.72
CA VAL A 121 3.95 -7.38 -17.45
C VAL A 121 4.23 -7.55 -18.93
N TYR A 122 3.25 -7.19 -19.76
CA TYR A 122 3.32 -7.26 -21.23
C TYR A 122 2.86 -5.93 -21.81
N SER A 123 3.39 -5.57 -22.99
CA SER A 123 2.94 -4.41 -23.76
C SER A 123 2.33 -4.83 -25.09
N ASN A 124 1.34 -4.09 -25.56
CA ASN A 124 0.76 -4.27 -26.90
C ASN A 124 1.61 -3.67 -28.03
N LYS A 125 2.68 -2.98 -27.68
CA LYS A 125 3.64 -2.38 -28.63
C LYS A 125 5.04 -2.87 -28.36
N ASP A 126 5.90 -2.72 -29.35
CA ASP A 126 7.34 -2.94 -29.19
C ASP A 126 7.88 -1.95 -28.16
N PHE A 127 8.52 -2.49 -27.11
CA PHE A 127 9.22 -1.66 -26.13
C PHE A 127 10.60 -1.31 -26.65
N ASP A 128 11.33 -2.30 -27.14
CA ASP A 128 12.61 -2.17 -27.85
C ASP A 128 12.81 -3.38 -28.78
N ALA A 129 13.99 -3.48 -29.40
CA ALA A 129 14.33 -4.56 -30.32
C ALA A 129 14.33 -5.96 -29.68
N GLN A 130 14.47 -6.06 -28.34
CA GLN A 130 14.48 -7.32 -27.58
C GLN A 130 13.09 -7.65 -27.05
N HIS A 131 12.23 -6.63 -26.92
CA HIS A 131 10.89 -6.75 -26.38
C HIS A 131 9.83 -6.30 -27.41
N PRO A 132 9.60 -7.08 -28.47
CA PRO A 132 8.52 -6.82 -29.41
C PRO A 132 7.15 -6.97 -28.73
N ALA A 133 6.12 -6.41 -29.35
CA ALA A 133 4.75 -6.43 -28.84
C ALA A 133 4.32 -7.83 -28.37
N GLY A 134 3.74 -7.90 -27.17
CA GLY A 134 3.27 -9.13 -26.54
C GLY A 134 4.33 -9.95 -25.81
N THR A 135 5.58 -9.50 -25.77
CA THR A 135 6.63 -10.15 -24.96
C THR A 135 6.62 -9.66 -23.52
N LEU A 136 7.27 -10.44 -22.65
CA LEU A 136 7.42 -10.14 -21.23
C LEU A 136 8.38 -8.97 -21.04
N LEU A 137 8.05 -8.03 -20.14
CA LEU A 137 8.84 -6.83 -19.82
C LEU A 137 9.51 -6.91 -18.44
N ASN A 138 9.52 -8.06 -17.78
CA ASN A 138 9.99 -8.17 -16.40
C ASN A 138 11.47 -7.78 -16.19
N ASP A 139 12.30 -7.94 -17.19
CA ASP A 139 13.74 -7.62 -17.17
C ASP A 139 14.06 -6.12 -17.39
N VAL A 140 13.07 -5.33 -17.79
CA VAL A 140 13.15 -3.87 -17.89
C VAL A 140 12.34 -3.17 -16.80
N MET A 141 11.95 -3.91 -15.76
CA MET A 141 11.14 -3.41 -14.65
C MET A 141 11.68 -3.87 -13.31
N SER A 142 11.41 -3.07 -12.28
CA SER A 142 11.59 -3.41 -10.87
C SER A 142 10.27 -3.42 -10.13
N VAL A 143 10.20 -4.21 -9.07
CA VAL A 143 9.11 -4.20 -8.10
C VAL A 143 9.61 -3.64 -6.78
N LYS A 144 8.82 -2.74 -6.18
CA LYS A 144 9.12 -2.10 -4.91
C LYS A 144 8.00 -2.37 -3.91
N PHE A 145 8.36 -2.79 -2.71
CA PHE A 145 7.43 -3.20 -1.65
C PHE A 145 8.08 -3.07 -0.28
N GLN A 146 7.28 -3.18 0.78
CA GLN A 146 7.74 -3.39 2.15
C GLN A 146 7.29 -4.77 2.61
N ASN A 147 8.10 -5.47 3.38
CA ASN A 147 7.83 -6.82 3.83
C ASN A 147 8.10 -6.94 5.34
N ALA A 148 7.10 -7.39 6.09
CA ALA A 148 7.18 -7.51 7.55
C ALA A 148 7.85 -8.79 8.04
N LYS A 149 8.21 -9.73 7.15
CA LYS A 149 8.71 -11.06 7.49
C LYS A 149 9.94 -11.04 8.40
N ASP A 150 10.93 -10.20 8.05
CA ASP A 150 12.17 -10.11 8.83
C ASP A 150 11.90 -9.52 10.22
N TYR A 151 11.03 -8.50 10.32
CA TYR A 151 10.62 -7.91 11.57
C TYR A 151 9.91 -8.92 12.49
N ILE A 152 8.95 -9.68 11.96
CA ILE A 152 8.23 -10.72 12.70
C ILE A 152 9.19 -11.83 13.13
N ASN A 153 10.03 -12.33 12.22
CA ASN A 153 10.98 -13.42 12.49
C ASN A 153 12.09 -13.02 13.48
N SER A 154 12.42 -11.74 13.60
CA SER A 154 13.37 -11.25 14.61
C SER A 154 12.79 -11.22 16.03
N GLY A 155 11.50 -11.58 16.21
CA GLY A 155 10.77 -11.37 17.45
C GLY A 155 10.44 -9.89 17.70
N TYR A 156 10.21 -9.15 16.63
CA TYR A 156 9.85 -7.72 16.62
C TYR A 156 10.95 -6.81 17.18
N SER A 157 12.20 -7.06 16.78
CA SER A 157 13.34 -6.22 17.15
C SER A 157 13.22 -4.85 16.50
N ASP A 158 13.41 -3.80 17.30
CA ASP A 158 13.35 -2.40 16.81
C ASP A 158 14.46 -2.06 15.80
N GLU A 159 15.47 -2.93 15.63
CA GLU A 159 16.49 -2.79 14.57
C GLU A 159 15.89 -2.88 13.16
N TYR A 160 14.72 -3.52 13.02
CA TYR A 160 13.99 -3.65 11.75
C TYR A 160 12.96 -2.53 11.54
N LEU A 161 12.94 -1.52 12.41
CA LEU A 161 12.04 -0.36 12.27
C LEU A 161 12.79 0.92 11.88
N PRO A 162 12.24 1.73 10.97
CA PRO A 162 11.06 1.45 10.16
C PRO A 162 11.32 0.31 9.16
N ILE A 163 10.29 -0.50 8.87
CA ILE A 163 10.43 -1.61 7.91
C ILE A 163 10.91 -1.04 6.58
N PRO A 164 12.06 -1.49 6.06
CA PRO A 164 12.65 -0.90 4.87
C PRO A 164 11.87 -1.24 3.61
N GLU A 165 11.84 -0.30 2.67
CA GLU A 165 11.43 -0.59 1.30
C GLU A 165 12.49 -1.47 0.63
N LYS A 166 12.04 -2.52 -0.04
CA LYS A 166 12.86 -3.39 -0.90
C LYS A 166 12.54 -3.06 -2.35
N THR A 167 13.56 -3.03 -3.20
CA THR A 167 13.40 -2.93 -4.65
C THR A 167 14.20 -4.07 -5.27
N VAL A 168 13.54 -4.89 -6.07
CA VAL A 168 14.13 -6.04 -6.76
C VAL A 168 13.79 -5.96 -8.24
N PRO A 169 14.71 -6.36 -9.16
CA PRO A 169 14.35 -6.55 -10.56
C PRO A 169 13.13 -7.49 -10.65
N LEU A 170 12.14 -7.14 -11.43
CA LEU A 170 10.90 -7.93 -11.51
C LEU A 170 11.15 -9.33 -12.06
N ALA A 171 12.18 -9.50 -12.89
CA ALA A 171 12.63 -10.81 -13.40
C ALA A 171 13.21 -11.73 -12.31
N ASP A 172 13.73 -11.14 -11.22
CA ASP A 172 14.36 -11.87 -10.11
C ASP A 172 13.42 -12.07 -8.91
N LEU A 173 12.18 -11.53 -8.98
CA LEU A 173 11.20 -11.65 -7.91
C LEU A 173 10.90 -13.12 -7.58
N GLN A 174 11.12 -13.49 -6.32
CA GLN A 174 10.76 -14.82 -5.82
C GLN A 174 9.37 -14.80 -5.17
N PRO A 175 8.63 -15.92 -5.20
CA PRO A 175 7.30 -15.99 -4.57
C PRO A 175 7.29 -15.54 -3.11
N GLU A 176 8.36 -15.86 -2.36
CA GLU A 176 8.48 -15.57 -0.93
C GLU A 176 8.78 -14.11 -0.63
N ASP A 177 9.20 -13.32 -1.62
CA ASP A 177 9.50 -11.90 -1.43
C ASP A 177 8.26 -11.08 -1.07
N LEU A 178 7.11 -11.45 -1.63
CA LEU A 178 5.83 -10.79 -1.38
C LEU A 178 5.01 -11.40 -0.24
N GLU A 179 5.53 -12.47 0.40
CA GLU A 179 4.91 -13.02 1.60
C GLU A 179 4.98 -11.99 2.74
N LEU A 180 3.85 -11.67 3.36
CA LEU A 180 3.74 -10.58 4.35
C LEU A 180 4.16 -9.20 3.81
N ALA A 181 3.99 -8.98 2.51
CA ALA A 181 4.11 -7.63 1.97
C ALA A 181 3.03 -6.74 2.61
N ILE A 182 3.48 -5.64 3.18
CA ILE A 182 2.62 -4.61 3.78
C ILE A 182 2.57 -3.39 2.89
N GLN A 183 1.48 -2.64 2.95
CA GLN A 183 1.25 -1.48 2.09
C GLN A 183 1.15 -1.85 0.59
N ASN A 184 1.47 -0.88 -0.27
CA ASN A 184 1.30 -1.02 -1.71
C ASN A 184 2.50 -1.72 -2.36
N ILE A 185 2.23 -2.46 -3.43
CA ILE A 185 3.24 -3.03 -4.33
C ILE A 185 3.34 -2.11 -5.54
N TYR A 186 4.54 -1.64 -5.85
CA TYR A 186 4.79 -0.74 -6.97
C TYR A 186 5.63 -1.40 -8.05
N LEU A 187 5.23 -1.22 -9.31
CA LEU A 187 5.99 -1.59 -10.48
C LEU A 187 6.62 -0.33 -11.07
N ILE A 188 7.90 -0.41 -11.39
CA ILE A 188 8.71 0.71 -11.85
C ILE A 188 9.40 0.29 -13.14
N PHE A 189 9.30 1.10 -14.20
CA PHE A 189 10.12 0.90 -15.39
C PHE A 189 11.56 1.36 -15.13
N ASP A 190 12.51 0.50 -15.39
CA ASP A 190 13.95 0.79 -15.27
C ASP A 190 14.52 1.38 -16.57
N ALA A 191 13.78 1.24 -17.66
CA ALA A 191 14.10 1.76 -18.98
C ALA A 191 12.88 2.41 -19.63
N GLU A 192 13.13 3.21 -20.67
CA GLU A 192 12.09 3.77 -21.55
C GLU A 192 12.01 2.96 -22.84
N PRO A 193 10.84 2.90 -23.50
CA PRO A 193 10.74 2.29 -24.81
C PRO A 193 11.53 3.11 -25.84
N THR A 194 11.99 2.43 -26.90
CA THR A 194 12.74 3.08 -27.99
C THR A 194 11.93 4.18 -28.66
N GLU A 195 10.61 3.99 -28.78
CA GLU A 195 9.67 4.99 -29.28
C GLU A 195 8.71 5.39 -28.16
N LEU A 196 8.79 6.65 -27.72
CA LEU A 196 7.90 7.18 -26.69
C LEU A 196 6.47 7.28 -27.23
N SER A 197 5.59 6.52 -26.68
CA SER A 197 4.17 6.48 -27.05
C SER A 197 3.32 5.94 -25.90
N THR A 198 2.01 5.95 -26.04
CA THR A 198 1.11 5.26 -25.10
C THR A 198 1.12 3.76 -25.39
N HIS A 199 1.43 2.96 -24.36
CA HIS A 199 1.39 1.50 -24.39
C HIS A 199 0.18 0.99 -23.60
N TYR A 200 -0.51 -0.02 -24.12
CA TYR A 200 -1.52 -0.74 -23.38
C TYR A 200 -0.87 -1.94 -22.70
N LEU A 201 -0.73 -1.83 -21.39
CA LEU A 201 -0.08 -2.84 -20.55
C LEU A 201 -1.08 -3.88 -20.08
N THR A 202 -0.66 -5.14 -20.09
CA THR A 202 -1.35 -6.26 -19.45
C THR A 202 -0.51 -6.72 -18.27
N ILE A 203 -1.03 -6.57 -17.05
CA ILE A 203 -0.38 -6.97 -15.81
C ILE A 203 -1.08 -8.23 -15.29
N LYS A 204 -0.34 -9.32 -15.14
CA LYS A 204 -0.83 -10.59 -14.59
C LYS A 204 -0.17 -10.87 -13.27
N CYS A 205 -0.96 -10.96 -12.20
CA CYS A 205 -0.51 -11.33 -10.86
C CYS A 205 -1.03 -12.74 -10.55
N THR A 206 -0.12 -13.68 -10.32
CA THR A 206 -0.48 -15.04 -9.91
C THR A 206 -0.20 -15.18 -8.42
N ASN A 207 -1.21 -15.56 -7.64
CA ASN A 207 -1.05 -15.75 -6.20
C ASN A 207 -0.39 -17.10 -5.85
N ALA A 208 -0.03 -17.28 -4.59
CA ALA A 208 0.63 -18.49 -4.08
C ALA A 208 -0.22 -19.77 -4.27
N GLU A 209 -1.53 -19.65 -4.46
CA GLU A 209 -2.45 -20.77 -4.77
C GLU A 209 -2.55 -21.06 -6.27
N GLY A 210 -1.85 -20.29 -7.13
CA GLY A 210 -1.84 -20.46 -8.58
C GLY A 210 -2.97 -19.74 -9.31
N LYS A 211 -3.81 -18.98 -8.62
CA LYS A 211 -4.86 -18.18 -9.26
C LYS A 211 -4.26 -16.91 -9.87
N THR A 212 -4.56 -16.66 -11.15
CA THR A 212 -4.07 -15.49 -11.89
C THR A 212 -5.16 -14.44 -12.02
N TYR A 213 -4.78 -13.21 -11.71
CA TYR A 213 -5.57 -12.01 -11.89
C TYR A 213 -4.95 -11.16 -12.98
N THR A 214 -5.74 -10.48 -13.77
CA THR A 214 -5.27 -9.65 -14.88
C THR A 214 -5.82 -8.24 -14.74
N ALA A 215 -4.95 -7.26 -14.81
CA ALA A 215 -5.31 -5.86 -14.93
C ALA A 215 -4.75 -5.27 -16.23
N PHE A 216 -5.40 -4.24 -16.72
CA PHE A 216 -4.97 -3.52 -17.90
C PHE A 216 -4.74 -2.06 -17.55
N PHE A 217 -3.73 -1.46 -18.20
CA PHE A 217 -3.38 -0.08 -17.93
C PHE A 217 -2.82 0.62 -19.17
N ASN A 218 -3.30 1.83 -19.46
CA ASN A 218 -2.72 2.68 -20.51
C ASN A 218 -1.58 3.50 -19.92
N TYR A 219 -0.35 3.15 -20.26
CA TYR A 219 0.83 3.87 -19.81
C TYR A 219 1.35 4.79 -20.91
N ASP A 220 1.34 6.09 -20.66
CA ASP A 220 1.81 7.09 -21.60
C ASP A 220 3.24 7.50 -21.26
N PHE A 221 4.20 7.04 -22.06
CA PHE A 221 5.61 7.36 -21.93
C PHE A 221 5.98 8.74 -22.48
N THR A 222 5.05 9.45 -23.15
CA THR A 222 5.29 10.81 -23.64
C THR A 222 5.08 11.88 -22.57
N LEU A 223 4.47 11.52 -21.45
CA LEU A 223 4.18 12.46 -20.36
C LEU A 223 5.48 12.82 -19.62
N PRO A 224 5.70 14.12 -19.32
CA PRO A 224 6.80 14.55 -18.49
C PRO A 224 6.78 13.92 -17.10
N GLU A 225 7.97 13.81 -16.49
CA GLU A 225 8.11 13.35 -15.10
C GLU A 225 7.15 14.09 -14.16
N GLY A 226 6.53 13.34 -13.25
CA GLY A 226 5.70 13.90 -12.18
C GLY A 226 4.31 14.39 -12.58
N VAL A 227 3.90 14.24 -13.83
CA VAL A 227 2.54 14.58 -14.25
C VAL A 227 1.60 13.43 -13.89
N ILE A 228 0.72 13.66 -12.92
CA ILE A 228 -0.39 12.75 -12.62
C ILE A 228 -1.56 13.16 -13.51
N VAL A 229 -1.89 12.34 -14.48
CA VAL A 229 -3.16 12.44 -15.22
C VAL A 229 -4.12 11.48 -14.53
N GLU A 230 -5.30 11.94 -14.17
CA GLU A 230 -6.36 11.04 -13.69
C GLU A 230 -6.70 10.09 -14.84
N ASP A 231 -6.32 8.84 -14.71
CA ASP A 231 -6.63 7.81 -15.68
C ASP A 231 -8.12 7.47 -15.61
N PRO A 232 -8.80 7.33 -16.74
CA PRO A 232 -10.18 6.85 -16.74
C PRO A 232 -10.17 5.43 -16.14
N VAL A 233 -11.01 5.22 -15.13
CA VAL A 233 -11.22 3.91 -14.52
C VAL A 233 -11.72 2.95 -15.61
N VAL A 234 -10.87 2.05 -16.06
CA VAL A 234 -11.29 0.94 -16.91
C VAL A 234 -11.80 -0.15 -15.97
N GLU A 235 -13.11 -0.23 -15.80
CA GLU A 235 -13.75 -1.38 -15.17
C GLU A 235 -13.44 -2.62 -16.01
N VAL A 236 -12.72 -3.56 -15.43
CA VAL A 236 -12.43 -4.84 -16.09
C VAL A 236 -13.40 -5.87 -15.55
N ASP A 237 -14.28 -6.34 -16.41
CA ASP A 237 -15.10 -7.54 -16.16
C ASP A 237 -14.17 -8.74 -15.89
N THR A 238 -14.34 -9.34 -14.73
CA THR A 238 -13.62 -10.56 -14.34
C THR A 238 -14.11 -11.71 -15.21
N ILE A 239 -13.32 -12.11 -16.20
CA ILE A 239 -13.63 -13.31 -17.00
C ILE A 239 -13.24 -14.52 -16.18
N TYR A 240 -14.24 -15.25 -15.67
CA TYR A 240 -14.05 -16.56 -15.06
C TYR A 240 -13.84 -17.60 -16.20
N TYR A 241 -12.74 -18.34 -16.16
CA TYR A 241 -12.51 -19.58 -16.87
C TYR A 241 -12.45 -20.73 -15.89
#